data_d74c474300f50483c88f102123a4e393
#
_entry.id   d74c474300f50483c88f102123a4e393
#
_cell.length_a   1.000
_cell.length_b   1.000
_cell.length_c   1.000
_cell.angle_alpha   90.00
_cell.angle_beta   90.00
_cell.angle_gamma   90.00
#
_symmetry.space_group_name_H-M   'P 1'
#
loop_
_entity.id
_entity.type
_entity.pdbx_description
1 polymer ?
#
loop_
_entity_poly.entity_id
_entity_poly.type
_entity_poly.pdbx_seq_one_letter_code
_entity_poly.pdbx_strand_id
1 'polypeptide(L)'
;MRYQGIIIAGFGGQGILSIGRVLAQAGMDEGMNATWLPSYGPEIRGGTAYCHVILSDSPIGSPLLNSATSFIAMNKPSLEKYHRLVVEGGLVVIDGSLIDGPPEGFEMPKRRLASLPATETALNNGNSTFANVILAGKLIAETGILTPESIEAALGKTLSSRYTHLIPKEMELLKFGMGYSA
;
A
#
# COMPACT_ATOMS: atom_id res chain seq x y z
N MET A 1 -15.41 -14.05 -6.35
CA MET A 1 -14.21 -13.79 -7.17
C MET A 1 -13.49 -12.58 -6.57
N ARG A 2 -12.28 -12.79 -6.04
CA ARG A 2 -11.49 -11.72 -5.43
C ARG A 2 -10.73 -10.98 -6.53
N TYR A 3 -10.69 -9.66 -6.45
CA TYR A 3 -9.89 -8.79 -7.31
C TYR A 3 -9.52 -7.51 -6.59
N GLN A 4 -8.25 -7.14 -6.63
CA GLN A 4 -7.75 -5.83 -6.22
C GLN A 4 -6.67 -5.34 -7.19
N GLY A 5 -6.91 -4.17 -7.77
CA GLY A 5 -5.90 -3.40 -8.48
C GLY A 5 -5.45 -2.25 -7.57
N ILE A 6 -4.20 -2.32 -7.10
CA ILE A 6 -3.66 -1.43 -6.07
C ILE A 6 -2.56 -0.56 -6.69
N ILE A 7 -2.67 0.75 -6.56
CA ILE A 7 -1.55 1.67 -6.80
C ILE A 7 -0.94 2.02 -5.43
N ILE A 8 0.38 2.01 -5.34
CA ILE A 8 1.11 2.51 -4.16
C ILE A 8 2.09 3.55 -4.66
N ALA A 9 2.06 4.77 -4.12
CA ALA A 9 2.92 5.85 -4.59
C ALA A 9 3.40 6.77 -3.46
N GLY A 10 4.60 7.32 -3.64
CA GLY A 10 5.26 8.22 -2.69
C GLY A 10 6.65 8.61 -3.15
N PHE A 11 7.52 9.00 -2.22
CA PHE A 11 8.93 9.28 -2.50
C PHE A 11 9.81 8.03 -2.40
N GLY A 12 10.91 8.01 -3.15
CA GLY A 12 11.96 7.02 -2.97
C GLY A 12 12.44 6.99 -1.50
N GLY A 13 12.61 5.78 -0.95
CA GLY A 13 12.98 5.58 0.46
C GLY A 13 11.82 5.28 1.40
N GLN A 14 10.57 5.55 1.02
CA GLN A 14 9.39 5.22 1.85
C GLN A 14 8.98 3.74 1.81
N GLY A 15 9.72 2.88 1.11
CA GLY A 15 9.45 1.44 1.06
C GLY A 15 8.27 1.03 0.16
N ILE A 16 7.87 1.89 -0.79
CA ILE A 16 6.74 1.69 -1.69
C ILE A 16 6.85 0.38 -2.47
N LEU A 17 8.02 0.14 -3.06
CA LEU A 17 8.24 -1.06 -3.87
C LEU A 17 8.34 -2.32 -3.01
N SER A 18 8.88 -2.18 -1.80
CA SER A 18 8.99 -3.29 -0.85
C SER A 18 7.61 -3.79 -0.44
N ILE A 19 6.73 -2.89 0.01
CA ILE A 19 5.38 -3.29 0.42
C ILE A 19 4.55 -3.81 -0.74
N GLY A 20 4.71 -3.23 -1.96
CA GLY A 20 4.04 -3.76 -3.15
C GLY A 20 4.45 -5.20 -3.47
N ARG A 21 5.75 -5.52 -3.33
CA ARG A 21 6.26 -6.88 -3.49
C ARG A 21 5.72 -7.83 -2.41
N VAL A 22 5.62 -7.37 -1.16
CA VAL A 22 5.03 -8.15 -0.05
C VAL A 22 3.58 -8.49 -0.35
N LEU A 23 2.76 -7.50 -0.75
CA LEU A 23 1.35 -7.73 -1.09
C LEU A 23 1.19 -8.73 -2.25
N ALA A 24 2.00 -8.62 -3.30
CA ALA A 24 1.98 -9.56 -4.41
C ALA A 24 2.35 -10.98 -3.97
N GLN A 25 3.40 -11.13 -3.15
CA GLN A 25 3.81 -12.42 -2.61
C GLN A 25 2.73 -13.04 -1.72
N ALA A 26 2.11 -12.24 -0.84
CA ALA A 26 1.01 -12.70 0.00
C ALA A 26 -0.19 -13.18 -0.83
N GLY A 27 -0.53 -12.46 -1.91
CA GLY A 27 -1.57 -12.89 -2.83
C GLY A 27 -1.28 -14.24 -3.49
N MET A 28 -0.03 -14.46 -3.92
CA MET A 28 0.40 -15.76 -4.45
C MET A 28 0.32 -16.86 -3.38
N ASP A 29 0.70 -16.57 -2.16
CA ASP A 29 0.63 -17.52 -1.04
C ASP A 29 -0.82 -17.91 -0.71
N GLU A 30 -1.79 -17.04 -0.95
CA GLU A 30 -3.23 -17.31 -0.86
C GLU A 30 -3.85 -17.92 -2.13
N GLY A 31 -3.03 -18.31 -3.11
CA GLY A 31 -3.46 -18.99 -4.34
C GLY A 31 -4.05 -18.06 -5.41
N MET A 32 -3.87 -16.74 -5.29
CA MET A 32 -4.29 -15.79 -6.33
C MET A 32 -3.22 -15.64 -7.43
N ASN A 33 -3.65 -15.24 -8.61
CA ASN A 33 -2.76 -14.66 -9.59
C ASN A 33 -2.34 -13.28 -9.07
N ALA A 34 -1.05 -12.97 -9.16
CA ALA A 34 -0.51 -11.70 -8.70
C ALA A 34 0.47 -11.10 -9.71
N THR A 35 0.44 -9.79 -9.86
CA THR A 35 1.46 -9.04 -10.59
C THR A 35 1.96 -7.88 -9.73
N TRP A 36 3.23 -7.56 -9.89
CA TRP A 36 3.87 -6.39 -9.29
C TRP A 36 4.71 -5.70 -10.35
N LEU A 37 4.33 -4.46 -10.67
CA LEU A 37 5.00 -3.63 -11.68
C LEU A 37 5.58 -2.40 -11.00
N PRO A 38 6.89 -2.39 -10.66
CA PRO A 38 7.54 -1.23 -10.07
C PRO A 38 7.87 -0.18 -11.13
N SER A 39 7.80 1.10 -10.74
CA SER A 39 8.25 2.22 -11.56
C SER A 39 8.98 3.25 -10.71
N TYR A 40 10.13 3.69 -11.22
CA TYR A 40 10.91 4.79 -10.66
C TYR A 40 10.89 5.97 -11.62
N GLY A 41 10.79 7.18 -11.08
CA GLY A 41 11.13 8.37 -11.84
C GLY A 41 12.64 8.41 -12.15
N PRO A 42 13.06 9.21 -13.15
CA PRO A 42 14.49 9.36 -13.52
C PRO A 42 15.34 9.99 -12.41
N GLU A 43 14.74 10.52 -11.35
CA GLU A 43 15.41 11.17 -10.23
C GLU A 43 15.79 10.13 -9.17
N ILE A 44 17.09 9.96 -8.93
CA ILE A 44 17.66 8.96 -8.04
C ILE A 44 17.37 9.23 -6.54
N ARG A 45 17.02 10.46 -6.15
CA ARG A 45 16.63 10.84 -4.77
C ARG A 45 15.53 11.89 -4.79
N GLY A 46 14.45 11.65 -4.04
CA GLY A 46 13.30 12.55 -3.94
C GLY A 46 12.33 12.48 -5.11
N GLY A 47 12.58 11.63 -6.13
CA GLY A 47 11.67 11.37 -7.23
C GLY A 47 10.45 10.52 -6.79
N THR A 48 9.38 10.62 -7.55
CA THR A 48 8.16 9.84 -7.32
C THR A 48 8.42 8.38 -7.65
N ALA A 49 8.32 7.49 -6.66
CA ALA A 49 8.27 6.05 -6.85
C ALA A 49 6.82 5.58 -6.78
N TYR A 50 6.45 4.63 -7.63
CA TYR A 50 5.15 3.99 -7.54
C TYR A 50 5.23 2.53 -8.00
N CYS A 51 4.26 1.73 -7.61
CA CYS A 51 4.06 0.41 -8.18
C CYS A 51 2.59 0.10 -8.35
N HIS A 52 2.32 -0.80 -9.31
CA HIS A 52 1.02 -1.43 -9.47
C HIS A 52 1.10 -2.84 -8.91
N VAL A 53 0.09 -3.22 -8.14
CA VAL A 53 -0.11 -4.59 -7.66
C VAL A 53 -1.50 -5.02 -8.08
N ILE A 54 -1.61 -6.17 -8.73
CA ILE A 54 -2.90 -6.76 -9.07
C ILE A 54 -2.97 -8.12 -8.39
N LEU A 55 -4.05 -8.35 -7.65
CA LEU A 55 -4.39 -9.63 -7.02
C LEU A 55 -5.72 -10.09 -7.59
N SER A 56 -5.80 -11.32 -8.11
CA SER A 56 -7.00 -11.80 -8.78
C SER A 56 -7.13 -13.32 -8.71
N ASP A 57 -8.36 -13.82 -8.49
CA ASP A 57 -8.67 -15.24 -8.67
C ASP A 57 -8.65 -15.65 -10.15
N SER A 58 -8.76 -14.68 -11.08
CA SER A 58 -8.72 -14.91 -12.53
C SER A 58 -7.36 -14.53 -13.13
N PRO A 59 -6.99 -15.08 -14.30
CA PRO A 59 -5.77 -14.69 -15.02
C PRO A 59 -5.70 -13.18 -15.26
N ILE A 60 -4.50 -12.60 -15.09
CA ILE A 60 -4.22 -11.18 -15.28
C ILE A 60 -3.64 -10.96 -16.68
N GLY A 61 -4.35 -10.21 -17.53
CA GLY A 61 -3.93 -9.95 -18.91
C GLY A 61 -2.83 -8.89 -19.05
N SER A 62 -2.71 -7.99 -18.07
CA SER A 62 -1.70 -6.91 -18.06
C SER A 62 -1.35 -6.53 -16.63
N PRO A 63 -0.07 -6.30 -16.31
CA PRO A 63 0.34 -5.79 -14.99
C PRO A 63 0.11 -4.27 -14.84
N LEU A 64 -0.22 -3.58 -15.93
CA LEU A 64 -0.45 -2.13 -15.92
C LEU A 64 -1.90 -1.83 -15.54
N LEU A 65 -2.11 -0.97 -14.55
CA LEU A 65 -3.42 -0.47 -14.15
C LEU A 65 -3.71 0.87 -14.83
N ASN A 66 -4.77 0.92 -15.64
CA ASN A 66 -5.37 2.16 -16.14
C ASN A 66 -6.40 2.73 -15.15
N SER A 67 -6.94 1.87 -14.28
CA SER A 67 -7.79 2.22 -13.15
C SER A 67 -7.51 1.29 -11.97
N ALA A 68 -7.69 1.77 -10.75
CA ALA A 68 -7.39 1.04 -9.53
C ALA A 68 -8.63 0.92 -8.63
N THR A 69 -8.77 -0.20 -7.92
CA THR A 69 -9.79 -0.35 -6.87
C THR A 69 -9.31 0.23 -5.55
N SER A 70 -7.98 0.32 -5.37
CA SER A 70 -7.37 0.88 -4.16
C SER A 70 -6.10 1.66 -4.47
N PHE A 71 -5.82 2.67 -3.64
CA PHE A 71 -4.63 3.49 -3.75
C PHE A 71 -4.05 3.80 -2.36
N ILE A 72 -2.75 3.58 -2.17
CA ILE A 72 -2.01 4.03 -1.00
C ILE A 72 -1.14 5.23 -1.41
N ALA A 73 -1.44 6.40 -0.85
CA ALA A 73 -0.66 7.62 -1.08
C ALA A 73 0.20 7.94 0.15
N MET A 74 1.51 7.92 -0.04
CA MET A 74 2.48 8.21 1.03
C MET A 74 3.02 9.65 0.99
N ASN A 75 2.56 10.48 0.07
CA ASN A 75 2.83 11.91 0.02
C ASN A 75 1.78 12.65 -0.81
N LYS A 76 1.69 13.96 -0.61
CA LYS A 76 0.70 14.82 -1.27
C LYS A 76 0.83 14.83 -2.80
N PRO A 77 2.03 14.99 -3.42
CA PRO A 77 2.15 14.98 -4.87
C PRO A 77 1.67 13.67 -5.52
N SER A 78 1.91 12.53 -4.88
CA SER A 78 1.41 11.25 -5.36
C SER A 78 -0.11 11.16 -5.25
N LEU A 79 -0.69 11.66 -4.15
CA LEU A 79 -2.14 11.71 -4.00
C LEU A 79 -2.78 12.54 -5.13
N GLU A 80 -2.29 13.74 -5.37
CA GLU A 80 -2.79 14.64 -6.42
C GLU A 80 -2.71 14.01 -7.82
N LYS A 81 -1.62 13.28 -8.08
CA LYS A 81 -1.38 12.65 -9.38
C LYS A 81 -2.28 11.45 -9.66
N TYR A 82 -2.49 10.57 -8.67
CA TYR A 82 -3.05 9.24 -8.91
C TYR A 82 -4.47 9.03 -8.39
N HIS A 83 -5.02 9.89 -7.52
CA HIS A 83 -6.36 9.68 -6.95
C HIS A 83 -7.47 9.50 -7.99
N ARG A 84 -7.33 10.16 -9.15
CA ARG A 84 -8.31 10.10 -10.24
C ARG A 84 -8.38 8.75 -10.93
N LEU A 85 -7.34 7.92 -10.78
CA LEU A 85 -7.32 6.55 -11.30
C LEU A 85 -8.14 5.58 -10.44
N VAL A 86 -8.55 5.98 -9.23
CA VAL A 86 -9.37 5.14 -8.36
C VAL A 86 -10.83 5.18 -8.84
N VAL A 87 -11.39 3.99 -9.07
CA VAL A 87 -12.78 3.83 -9.52
C VAL A 87 -13.80 4.27 -8.48
N GLU A 88 -15.05 4.45 -8.89
CA GLU A 88 -16.15 4.67 -7.95
C GLU A 88 -16.27 3.47 -6.98
N GLY A 89 -16.53 3.75 -5.69
CA GLY A 89 -16.52 2.75 -4.63
C GLY A 89 -15.13 2.32 -4.17
N GLY A 90 -14.08 2.74 -4.88
CA GLY A 90 -12.69 2.43 -4.55
C GLY A 90 -12.21 3.11 -3.27
N LEU A 91 -11.09 2.62 -2.75
CA LEU A 91 -10.47 3.06 -1.49
C LEU A 91 -9.19 3.85 -1.74
N VAL A 92 -9.06 5.00 -1.09
CA VAL A 92 -7.80 5.75 -0.99
C VAL A 92 -7.35 5.74 0.46
N VAL A 93 -6.15 5.25 0.72
CA VAL A 93 -5.50 5.26 2.04
C VAL A 93 -4.37 6.30 2.00
N ILE A 94 -4.39 7.26 2.90
CA ILE A 94 -3.38 8.33 2.95
C ILE A 94 -2.61 8.31 4.27
N ASP A 95 -1.36 8.74 4.21
CA ASP A 95 -0.58 9.05 5.41
C ASP A 95 -0.96 10.42 5.94
N GLY A 96 -1.82 10.45 6.95
CA GLY A 96 -2.31 11.67 7.59
C GLY A 96 -1.23 12.49 8.31
N SER A 97 -0.03 11.94 8.52
CA SER A 97 1.11 12.72 9.02
C SER A 97 1.71 13.66 7.98
N LEU A 98 1.47 13.40 6.69
CA LEU A 98 2.08 14.11 5.55
C LEU A 98 1.04 14.73 4.60
N ILE A 99 -0.24 14.37 4.77
CA ILE A 99 -1.33 14.74 3.87
C ILE A 99 -2.53 15.19 4.71
N ASP A 100 -2.86 16.46 4.62
CA ASP A 100 -3.90 17.12 5.46
C ASP A 100 -5.35 16.77 5.08
N GLY A 101 -5.58 15.94 4.07
CA GLY A 101 -6.93 15.58 3.65
C GLY A 101 -7.05 15.23 2.17
N PRO A 102 -8.29 15.14 1.65
CA PRO A 102 -8.53 14.78 0.27
C PRO A 102 -7.98 15.83 -0.71
N PRO A 103 -7.55 15.41 -1.92
CA PRO A 103 -7.07 16.34 -2.93
C PRO A 103 -8.25 17.10 -3.55
N GLU A 104 -7.95 18.20 -4.26
CA GLU A 104 -8.94 18.96 -5.01
C GLU A 104 -9.68 18.06 -6.03
N GLY A 105 -11.00 18.16 -6.06
CA GLY A 105 -11.85 17.35 -6.94
C GLY A 105 -12.03 15.90 -6.49
N PHE A 106 -11.66 15.56 -5.25
CA PHE A 106 -11.96 14.27 -4.66
C PHE A 106 -13.44 14.21 -4.26
N GLU A 107 -14.20 13.38 -4.94
CA GLU A 107 -15.64 13.26 -4.70
C GLU A 107 -15.96 12.21 -3.65
N MET A 108 -16.26 12.64 -2.43
CA MET A 108 -16.94 11.81 -1.43
C MET A 108 -18.46 11.96 -1.61
N PRO A 109 -19.29 10.91 -1.53
CA PRO A 109 -18.96 9.54 -1.11
C PRO A 109 -18.60 8.58 -2.26
N LYS A 110 -18.39 9.05 -3.48
CA LYS A 110 -18.07 8.18 -4.63
C LYS A 110 -16.81 7.34 -4.43
N ARG A 111 -15.86 7.84 -3.60
CA ARG A 111 -14.65 7.10 -3.20
C ARG A 111 -14.51 7.14 -1.68
N ARG A 112 -13.97 6.08 -1.10
CA ARG A 112 -13.69 6.00 0.33
C ARG A 112 -12.30 6.57 0.60
N LEU A 113 -12.15 7.37 1.65
CA LEU A 113 -10.89 7.90 2.11
C LEU A 113 -10.62 7.40 3.53
N ALA A 114 -9.47 6.77 3.74
CA ALA A 114 -8.95 6.42 5.06
C ALA A 114 -7.65 7.19 5.31
N SER A 115 -7.61 7.93 6.41
CA SER A 115 -6.42 8.69 6.83
C SER A 115 -5.94 8.16 8.18
N LEU A 116 -4.63 7.92 8.31
CA LEU A 116 -4.03 7.53 9.58
C LEU A 116 -2.60 8.08 9.70
N PRO A 117 -2.11 8.36 10.93
CA PRO A 117 -0.82 9.01 11.15
C PRO A 117 0.34 8.00 11.02
N ALA A 118 0.54 7.48 9.79
CA ALA A 118 1.44 6.36 9.58
C ALA A 118 2.91 6.72 9.78
N THR A 119 3.38 7.84 9.22
CA THR A 119 4.79 8.28 9.40
C THR A 119 5.08 8.66 10.84
N GLU A 120 4.18 9.39 11.53
CA GLU A 120 4.35 9.73 12.95
C GLU A 120 4.43 8.46 13.81
N THR A 121 3.50 7.53 13.63
CA THR A 121 3.50 6.24 14.33
C THR A 121 4.78 5.46 14.06
N ALA A 122 5.23 5.41 12.81
CA ALA A 122 6.45 4.71 12.40
C ALA A 122 7.70 5.31 13.07
N LEU A 123 7.82 6.64 13.10
CA LEU A 123 8.93 7.35 13.76
C LEU A 123 8.96 7.09 15.26
N ASN A 124 7.81 7.11 15.93
CA ASN A 124 7.68 6.77 17.35
C ASN A 124 8.07 5.31 17.65
N ASN A 125 8.10 4.45 16.64
CA ASN A 125 8.56 3.07 16.69
C ASN A 125 9.98 2.87 16.10
N GLY A 126 10.71 3.95 15.88
CA GLY A 126 12.15 3.96 15.58
C GLY A 126 12.52 3.82 14.10
N ASN A 127 11.56 3.70 13.18
CA ASN A 127 11.87 3.59 11.75
C ASN A 127 10.73 4.12 10.87
N SER A 128 10.95 5.23 10.17
CA SER A 128 9.97 5.85 9.28
C SER A 128 9.48 4.93 8.15
N THR A 129 10.28 3.94 7.74
CA THR A 129 9.88 3.00 6.68
C THR A 129 8.71 2.11 7.08
N PHE A 130 8.44 1.93 8.36
CA PHE A 130 7.27 1.18 8.85
C PHE A 130 5.92 1.82 8.47
N ALA A 131 5.91 3.08 8.03
CA ALA A 131 4.69 3.72 7.57
C ALA A 131 4.00 2.93 6.43
N ASN A 132 4.77 2.27 5.57
CA ASN A 132 4.25 1.49 4.46
C ASN A 132 3.42 0.29 4.93
N VAL A 133 3.89 -0.45 5.94
CA VAL A 133 3.17 -1.61 6.49
C VAL A 133 1.94 -1.18 7.28
N ILE A 134 1.97 -0.02 7.96
CA ILE A 134 0.82 0.55 8.65
C ILE A 134 -0.32 0.85 7.65
N LEU A 135 0.01 1.54 6.55
CA LEU A 135 -0.96 1.86 5.49
C LEU A 135 -1.48 0.61 4.78
N ALA A 136 -0.62 -0.39 4.55
CA ALA A 136 -1.04 -1.68 4.01
C ALA A 136 -2.00 -2.41 4.96
N GLY A 137 -1.78 -2.33 6.26
CA GLY A 137 -2.70 -2.87 7.27
C GLY A 137 -4.10 -2.28 7.14
N LYS A 138 -4.21 -0.94 6.99
CA LYS A 138 -5.49 -0.27 6.76
C LYS A 138 -6.16 -0.74 5.46
N LEU A 139 -5.42 -0.81 4.36
CA LEU A 139 -5.94 -1.32 3.10
C LEU A 139 -6.49 -2.74 3.24
N ILE A 140 -5.76 -3.63 3.91
CA ILE A 140 -6.17 -5.03 4.10
C ILE A 140 -7.46 -5.10 4.92
N ALA A 141 -7.56 -4.35 6.02
CA ALA A 141 -8.76 -4.31 6.86
C ALA A 141 -10.00 -3.82 6.09
N GLU A 142 -9.84 -2.80 5.24
CA GLU A 142 -10.94 -2.21 4.47
C GLU A 142 -11.39 -3.07 3.27
N THR A 143 -10.50 -3.89 2.73
CA THR A 143 -10.77 -4.68 1.51
C THR A 143 -10.97 -6.17 1.77
N GLY A 144 -10.42 -6.70 2.86
CA GLY A 144 -10.43 -8.14 3.16
C GLY A 144 -9.71 -8.99 2.12
N ILE A 145 -8.82 -8.40 1.31
CA ILE A 145 -8.20 -9.10 0.17
C ILE A 145 -7.13 -10.10 0.59
N LEU A 146 -6.44 -9.84 1.70
CA LEU A 146 -5.35 -10.65 2.25
C LEU A 146 -5.52 -10.83 3.76
N THR A 147 -4.90 -11.89 4.29
CA THR A 147 -4.82 -12.15 5.74
C THR A 147 -3.52 -11.61 6.35
N PRO A 148 -3.49 -11.26 7.65
CA PRO A 148 -2.24 -10.91 8.32
C PRO A 148 -1.19 -12.03 8.25
N GLU A 149 -1.63 -13.27 8.30
CA GLU A 149 -0.76 -14.46 8.25
C GLU A 149 -0.04 -14.58 6.90
N SER A 150 -0.74 -14.28 5.80
CA SER A 150 -0.12 -14.27 4.46
C SER A 150 0.90 -13.14 4.32
N ILE A 151 0.66 -11.98 4.95
CA ILE A 151 1.64 -10.87 4.98
C ILE A 151 2.88 -11.27 5.78
N GLU A 152 2.72 -11.89 6.97
CA GLU A 152 3.85 -12.35 7.77
C GLU A 152 4.74 -13.34 7.00
N ALA A 153 4.11 -14.33 6.36
CA ALA A 153 4.80 -15.29 5.51
C ALA A 153 5.52 -14.62 4.33
N ALA A 154 4.87 -13.65 3.68
CA ALA A 154 5.44 -12.89 2.57
C ALA A 154 6.63 -12.02 3.00
N LEU A 155 6.57 -11.37 4.17
CA LEU A 155 7.70 -10.63 4.75
C LEU A 155 8.89 -11.57 4.94
N GLY A 156 8.69 -12.77 5.47
CA GLY A 156 9.75 -13.77 5.64
C GLY A 156 10.42 -14.20 4.33
N LYS A 157 9.68 -14.20 3.21
CA LYS A 157 10.17 -14.56 1.88
C LYS A 157 10.81 -13.41 1.11
N THR A 158 10.39 -12.18 1.37
CA THR A 158 10.77 -11.00 0.56
C THR A 158 11.84 -10.14 1.19
N LEU A 159 11.91 -10.09 2.53
CA LEU A 159 12.94 -9.36 3.24
C LEU A 159 14.29 -10.07 3.17
N SER A 160 15.38 -9.30 3.06
CA SER A 160 16.70 -9.87 3.20
C SER A 160 16.93 -10.36 4.64
N SER A 161 17.76 -11.40 4.81
CA SER A 161 18.02 -12.05 6.10
C SER A 161 18.40 -11.07 7.23
N ARG A 162 19.07 -9.97 6.91
CA ARG A 162 19.47 -8.94 7.87
C ARG A 162 18.28 -8.16 8.48
N TYR A 163 17.10 -8.19 7.84
CA TYR A 163 15.91 -7.45 8.28
C TYR A 163 14.81 -8.36 8.85
N THR A 164 14.97 -9.68 8.81
CA THR A 164 13.94 -10.60 9.32
C THR A 164 13.63 -10.43 10.80
N HIS A 165 14.57 -9.90 11.58
CA HIS A 165 14.36 -9.55 12.99
C HIS A 165 13.34 -8.43 13.20
N LEU A 166 12.99 -7.66 12.14
CA LEU A 166 11.98 -6.60 12.18
C LEU A 166 10.55 -7.11 11.97
N ILE A 167 10.37 -8.34 11.47
CA ILE A 167 9.05 -8.90 11.14
C ILE A 167 8.06 -8.81 12.31
N PRO A 168 8.41 -9.17 13.55
CA PRO A 168 7.47 -9.06 14.67
C PRO A 168 6.97 -7.63 14.86
N LYS A 169 7.85 -6.63 14.67
CA LYS A 169 7.49 -5.21 14.78
C LYS A 169 6.65 -4.73 13.61
N GLU A 170 6.97 -5.17 12.39
CA GLU A 170 6.15 -4.88 11.20
C GLU A 170 4.74 -5.46 11.35
N MET A 171 4.60 -6.68 11.91
CA MET A 171 3.29 -7.29 12.15
C MET A 171 2.49 -6.59 13.25
N GLU A 172 3.14 -6.10 14.31
CA GLU A 172 2.50 -5.24 15.32
C GLU A 172 1.91 -3.98 14.66
N LEU A 173 2.70 -3.33 13.81
CA LEU A 173 2.32 -2.09 13.14
C LEU A 173 1.30 -2.33 12.01
N LEU A 174 1.35 -3.45 11.32
CA LEU A 174 0.28 -3.89 10.41
C LEU A 174 -1.06 -3.96 11.15
N LYS A 175 -1.09 -4.63 12.30
CA LYS A 175 -2.30 -4.77 13.14
C LYS A 175 -2.78 -3.42 13.68
N PHE A 176 -1.86 -2.51 14.04
CA PHE A 176 -2.22 -1.13 14.37
C PHE A 176 -2.96 -0.46 13.22
N GLY A 177 -2.42 -0.52 11.99
CA GLY A 177 -3.08 0.03 10.80
C GLY A 177 -4.45 -0.59 10.53
N MET A 178 -4.58 -1.92 10.72
CA MET A 178 -5.85 -2.63 10.56
C MET A 178 -6.91 -2.18 11.56
N GLY A 179 -6.54 -1.97 12.80
CA GLY A 179 -7.48 -1.58 13.88
C GLY A 179 -7.73 -0.08 13.97
N TYR A 180 -7.02 0.74 13.19
CA TYR A 180 -7.14 2.20 13.27
C TYR A 180 -8.51 2.66 12.78
N SER A 181 -9.24 3.35 13.66
CA SER A 181 -10.50 4.05 13.37
C SER A 181 -10.26 5.54 13.57
N ALA A 182 -10.46 6.34 12.53
CA ALA A 182 -10.40 7.80 12.61
C ALA A 182 -11.70 8.37 13.18
#